data_6fb6200e239b8f3c1df6ac1ca08c4b51
#
_entry.id   6fb6200e239b8f3c1df6ac1ca08c4b51
#
_cell.length_a   1.000
_cell.length_b   1.000
_cell.length_c   1.000
_cell.angle_alpha   90.00
_cell.angle_beta   90.00
_cell.angle_gamma   90.00
#
_symmetry.space_group_name_H-M   'P 1'
#
loop_
_entity.id
_entity.type
_entity.pdbx_description
1 polymer ?
#
loop_
_entity_poly.entity_id
_entity_poly.type
_entity_poly.pdbx_seq_one_letter_code
_entity_poly.pdbx_strand_id
1 'polypeptide(L)'
;MVGGDLPGWLPGLFRRGTALPALTDRRGECIRSACPHFRRCFIEKSVREGQKASLVIANHALVMANAVRARAEGQGLTRIVFDEGHHLHAAADSAFSVALSGGEAIELRRWLLGPDRPGRRSGRRRGLAARLLDVTSYDGEGGTALEEVLHLARELPSADWLSRIAAGEPDGPIETLVAAVRTHVLTRATDEERGYSLETEIAALTPGLPEAVDAAAASLSRLARAMIQLKMRLA
;
A
#
# COMPACT_ATOMS: atom_id res chain seq x y z
N MET A 1 -0.25 -10.54 -9.49
CA MET A 1 0.78 -9.60 -9.98
C MET A 1 1.64 -10.35 -10.99
N VAL A 2 1.54 -10.05 -12.27
CA VAL A 2 2.42 -10.64 -13.27
C VAL A 2 3.64 -9.73 -13.32
N GLY A 3 4.72 -10.15 -12.67
CA GLY A 3 6.03 -9.57 -12.91
C GLY A 3 6.49 -10.06 -14.29
N GLY A 4 6.07 -9.40 -15.35
CA GLY A 4 6.71 -9.60 -16.63
C GLY A 4 8.10 -9.00 -16.54
N ASP A 5 9.13 -9.77 -16.89
CA ASP A 5 10.47 -9.24 -17.09
C ASP A 5 10.37 -8.07 -18.08
N LEU A 6 10.63 -6.88 -17.58
CA LEU A 6 10.71 -5.72 -18.43
C LEU A 6 11.88 -5.94 -19.40
N PRO A 7 11.69 -5.70 -20.70
CA PRO A 7 12.78 -5.84 -21.66
C PRO A 7 14.02 -5.12 -21.18
N GLY A 8 15.21 -5.72 -21.33
CA GLY A 8 16.47 -5.23 -20.73
C GLY A 8 16.87 -3.78 -21.10
N TRP A 9 16.22 -3.16 -22.10
CA TRP A 9 16.38 -1.75 -22.47
C TRP A 9 15.55 -0.79 -21.59
N LEU A 10 14.48 -1.28 -20.95
CA LEU A 10 13.60 -0.45 -20.09
C LEU A 10 14.30 0.11 -18.84
N PRO A 11 15.20 -0.60 -18.14
CA PRO A 11 15.96 -0.04 -17.02
C PRO A 11 16.77 1.21 -17.36
N GLY A 12 17.23 1.32 -18.61
CA GLY A 12 17.95 2.52 -19.10
C GLY A 12 17.06 3.76 -19.22
N LEU A 13 15.80 3.59 -19.57
CA LEU A 13 14.80 4.65 -19.64
C LEU A 13 14.37 5.14 -18.25
N PHE A 14 14.48 4.30 -17.23
CA PHE A 14 13.99 4.53 -15.86
C PHE A 14 15.08 4.89 -14.86
N ARG A 15 16.30 5.20 -15.30
CA ARG A 15 17.42 5.63 -14.44
C ARG A 15 17.10 6.78 -13.46
N ARG A 16 15.96 7.46 -13.63
CA ARG A 16 15.46 8.50 -12.72
C ARG A 16 14.40 8.01 -11.73
N GLY A 17 14.32 6.72 -11.44
CA GLY A 17 13.71 6.13 -10.23
C GLY A 17 12.20 6.32 -9.98
N THR A 18 11.51 7.20 -10.68
CA THR A 18 10.15 7.62 -10.33
C THR A 18 9.05 7.08 -11.24
N ALA A 19 9.38 6.54 -12.41
CA ALA A 19 8.39 6.12 -13.39
C ALA A 19 7.99 4.64 -13.26
N LEU A 20 8.91 3.78 -12.81
CA LEU A 20 8.66 2.34 -12.70
C LEU A 20 7.54 2.01 -11.69
N PRO A 21 7.49 2.60 -10.48
CA PRO A 21 6.38 2.38 -9.55
C PRO A 21 5.01 2.80 -10.10
N ALA A 22 4.98 3.81 -11.00
CA ALA A 22 3.75 4.27 -11.62
C ALA A 22 3.23 3.35 -12.74
N LEU A 23 4.06 2.43 -13.23
CA LEU A 23 3.70 1.44 -14.27
C LEU A 23 3.40 0.05 -13.70
N THR A 24 3.56 -0.14 -12.40
CA THR A 24 3.32 -1.43 -11.73
C THR A 24 2.11 -1.32 -10.82
N ASP A 25 1.22 -2.31 -10.92
CA ASP A 25 0.11 -2.47 -9.97
C ASP A 25 0.63 -3.20 -8.71
N ARG A 26 1.14 -2.44 -7.75
CA ARG A 26 1.63 -2.97 -6.46
C ARG A 26 0.53 -3.06 -5.40
N ARG A 27 -0.59 -2.36 -5.59
CA ARG A 27 -1.60 -2.11 -4.55
C ARG A 27 -2.98 -2.62 -4.92
N GLY A 28 -3.13 -3.36 -6.01
CA GLY A 28 -4.44 -3.79 -6.48
C GLY A 28 -5.28 -2.63 -7.04
N GLU A 29 -4.64 -1.60 -7.57
CA GLU A 29 -5.28 -0.43 -8.18
C GLU A 29 -5.93 -0.74 -9.52
N CYS A 30 -5.67 -1.94 -10.06
CA CYS A 30 -6.23 -2.37 -11.34
C CYS A 30 -7.75 -2.51 -11.24
N ILE A 31 -8.46 -1.69 -12.00
CA ILE A 31 -9.92 -1.70 -12.09
C ILE A 31 -10.46 -2.80 -13.02
N ARG A 32 -9.60 -3.68 -13.50
CA ARG A 32 -9.94 -4.86 -14.32
C ARG A 32 -10.88 -4.53 -15.47
N SER A 33 -12.08 -5.16 -15.49
CA SER A 33 -13.07 -5.00 -16.55
C SER A 33 -13.57 -3.57 -16.75
N ALA A 34 -13.48 -2.71 -15.74
CA ALA A 34 -13.81 -1.28 -15.85
C ALA A 34 -12.71 -0.46 -16.56
N CYS A 35 -11.54 -1.04 -16.81
CA CYS A 35 -10.46 -0.36 -17.51
C CYS A 35 -10.77 -0.23 -19.01
N PRO A 36 -10.69 0.95 -19.62
CA PRO A 36 -10.91 1.12 -21.06
C PRO A 36 -9.89 0.35 -21.92
N HIS A 37 -8.76 -0.02 -21.35
CA HIS A 37 -7.71 -0.80 -22.03
C HIS A 37 -7.77 -2.31 -21.74
N PHE A 38 -8.78 -2.79 -20.98
CA PHE A 38 -8.88 -4.18 -20.52
C PHE A 38 -8.71 -5.22 -21.64
N ARG A 39 -9.34 -5.00 -22.80
CA ARG A 39 -9.24 -5.93 -23.93
C ARG A 39 -7.84 -6.04 -24.55
N ARG A 40 -7.04 -4.98 -24.42
CA ARG A 40 -5.66 -4.89 -24.95
C ARG A 40 -4.61 -5.06 -23.85
N CYS A 41 -5.03 -5.26 -22.59
CA CYS A 41 -4.13 -5.39 -21.47
C CYS A 41 -3.33 -6.70 -21.60
N PHE A 42 -2.00 -6.59 -21.66
CA PHE A 42 -1.13 -7.76 -21.76
C PHE A 42 -1.15 -8.61 -20.49
N ILE A 43 -1.33 -7.98 -19.31
CA ILE A 43 -1.47 -8.68 -18.02
C ILE A 43 -2.72 -9.56 -18.05
N GLU A 44 -3.84 -9.00 -18.44
CA GLU A 44 -5.11 -9.74 -18.53
C GLU A 44 -5.06 -10.86 -19.58
N LYS A 45 -4.39 -10.61 -20.69
CA LYS A 45 -4.15 -11.63 -21.72
C LYS A 45 -3.31 -12.78 -21.16
N SER A 46 -2.21 -12.46 -20.49
CA SER A 46 -1.31 -13.44 -19.85
C SER A 46 -2.04 -14.28 -18.80
N VAL A 47 -2.89 -13.67 -17.98
CA VAL A 47 -3.71 -14.36 -16.97
C VAL A 47 -4.67 -15.35 -17.65
N ARG A 48 -5.37 -14.93 -18.70
CA ARG A 48 -6.31 -15.81 -19.44
C ARG A 48 -5.60 -16.96 -20.18
N GLU A 49 -4.41 -16.71 -20.70
CA GLU A 49 -3.60 -17.74 -21.32
C GLU A 49 -3.09 -18.73 -20.27
N GLY A 50 -2.64 -18.24 -19.11
CA GLY A 50 -2.22 -19.08 -17.99
C GLY A 50 -3.33 -20.00 -17.46
N GLN A 51 -4.57 -19.52 -17.43
CA GLN A 51 -5.72 -20.35 -17.00
C GLN A 51 -6.03 -21.51 -17.95
N LYS A 52 -5.65 -21.41 -19.23
CA LYS A 52 -5.88 -22.42 -20.25
C LYS A 52 -4.67 -23.34 -20.46
N ALA A 53 -3.53 -22.96 -19.92
CA ALA A 53 -2.28 -23.70 -20.11
C ALA A 53 -2.25 -24.96 -19.24
N SER A 54 -1.73 -26.04 -19.79
CA SER A 54 -1.47 -27.28 -19.05
C SER A 54 -0.23 -27.18 -18.15
N LEU A 55 0.68 -26.26 -18.45
CA LEU A 55 1.87 -25.97 -17.69
C LEU A 55 2.08 -24.44 -17.62
N VAL A 56 2.30 -23.92 -16.42
CA VAL A 56 2.60 -22.51 -16.19
C VAL A 56 3.95 -22.38 -15.49
N ILE A 57 4.86 -21.62 -16.06
CA ILE A 57 6.14 -21.27 -15.43
C ILE A 57 5.95 -19.89 -14.77
N ALA A 58 6.23 -19.82 -13.48
CA ALA A 58 6.03 -18.61 -12.69
C ALA A 58 7.18 -18.44 -11.68
N ASN A 59 7.44 -17.21 -11.25
CA ASN A 59 8.35 -16.98 -10.14
C ASN A 59 7.70 -17.29 -8.78
N HIS A 60 8.51 -17.52 -7.74
CA HIS A 60 8.04 -17.86 -6.39
C HIS A 60 7.07 -16.80 -5.83
N ALA A 61 7.35 -15.51 -6.07
CA ALA A 61 6.51 -14.42 -5.59
C ALA A 61 5.07 -14.50 -6.15
N LEU A 62 4.91 -14.86 -7.42
CA LEU A 62 3.59 -15.04 -8.02
C LEU A 62 2.86 -16.25 -7.43
N VAL A 63 3.58 -17.36 -7.22
CA VAL A 63 3.02 -18.56 -6.58
C VAL A 63 2.55 -18.26 -5.17
N MET A 64 3.37 -17.57 -4.35
CA MET A 64 3.02 -17.19 -2.99
C MET A 64 1.87 -16.18 -2.94
N ALA A 65 1.84 -15.17 -3.82
CA ALA A 65 0.72 -14.24 -3.93
C ALA A 65 -0.60 -14.96 -4.29
N ASN A 66 -0.55 -15.99 -5.14
CA ASN A 66 -1.70 -16.83 -5.41
C ASN A 66 -2.09 -17.69 -4.21
N ALA A 67 -1.14 -18.21 -3.44
CA ALA A 67 -1.41 -18.98 -2.22
C ALA A 67 -2.15 -18.14 -1.16
N VAL A 68 -1.73 -16.87 -0.97
CA VAL A 68 -2.43 -15.92 -0.08
C VAL A 68 -3.87 -15.71 -0.53
N ARG A 69 -4.08 -15.50 -1.83
CA ARG A 69 -5.41 -15.30 -2.40
C ARG A 69 -6.27 -16.57 -2.31
N ALA A 70 -5.69 -17.71 -2.64
CA ALA A 70 -6.35 -19.01 -2.58
C ALA A 70 -6.82 -19.37 -1.16
N ARG A 71 -6.05 -18.96 -0.13
CA ARG A 71 -6.47 -19.12 1.26
C ARG A 71 -7.76 -18.34 1.56
N ALA A 72 -7.94 -17.18 0.96
CA ALA A 72 -9.15 -16.37 1.12
C ALA A 72 -10.34 -16.88 0.28
N GLU A 73 -10.08 -17.44 -0.89
CA GLU A 73 -11.10 -17.83 -1.90
C GLU A 73 -11.39 -19.35 -1.92
N GLY A 74 -10.63 -20.15 -1.15
CA GLY A 74 -10.82 -21.61 -1.08
C GLY A 74 -10.37 -22.38 -2.33
N GLN A 75 -9.64 -21.73 -3.26
CA GLN A 75 -9.13 -22.34 -4.50
C GLN A 75 -7.62 -22.17 -4.60
N GLY A 76 -6.87 -23.23 -4.62
CA GLY A 76 -5.41 -23.22 -4.69
C GLY A 76 -4.85 -24.07 -5.82
N LEU A 77 -3.58 -23.83 -6.13
CA LEU A 77 -2.82 -24.69 -7.05
C LEU A 77 -2.58 -26.06 -6.38
N THR A 78 -2.88 -27.14 -7.08
CA THR A 78 -2.82 -28.50 -6.53
C THR A 78 -1.51 -29.23 -6.84
N ARG A 79 -0.77 -28.78 -7.87
CA ARG A 79 0.50 -29.39 -8.30
C ARG A 79 1.49 -28.31 -8.60
N ILE A 80 2.55 -28.24 -7.80
CA ILE A 80 3.60 -27.23 -7.90
C ILE A 80 4.94 -27.95 -7.82
N VAL A 81 5.86 -27.58 -8.69
CA VAL A 81 7.27 -27.98 -8.62
C VAL A 81 8.07 -26.70 -8.42
N PHE A 82 8.87 -26.66 -7.36
CA PHE A 82 9.74 -25.53 -7.08
C PHE A 82 11.15 -25.84 -7.57
N ASP A 83 11.67 -24.97 -8.43
CA ASP A 83 13.08 -24.87 -8.75
C ASP A 83 13.72 -23.81 -7.84
N GLU A 84 15.01 -23.94 -7.52
CA GLU A 84 15.71 -23.03 -6.60
C GLU A 84 14.95 -22.82 -5.27
N GLY A 85 14.54 -23.91 -4.63
CA GLY A 85 13.68 -23.90 -3.44
C GLY A 85 14.15 -23.04 -2.27
N HIS A 86 15.44 -22.66 -2.23
CA HIS A 86 15.97 -21.77 -1.19
C HIS A 86 15.38 -20.34 -1.24
N HIS A 87 14.85 -19.90 -2.39
CA HIS A 87 14.16 -18.62 -2.51
C HIS A 87 12.71 -18.65 -2.01
N LEU A 88 12.18 -19.85 -1.71
CA LEU A 88 10.78 -20.02 -1.32
C LEU A 88 10.46 -19.32 -0.01
N HIS A 89 11.35 -19.41 0.99
CA HIS A 89 11.16 -18.77 2.29
C HIS A 89 11.02 -17.27 2.17
N ALA A 90 11.94 -16.61 1.47
CA ALA A 90 11.89 -15.16 1.27
C ALA A 90 10.62 -14.72 0.48
N ALA A 91 10.20 -15.52 -0.49
CA ALA A 91 8.97 -15.25 -1.24
C ALA A 91 7.72 -15.42 -0.37
N ALA A 92 7.71 -16.43 0.52
CA ALA A 92 6.62 -16.65 1.46
C ALA A 92 6.56 -15.51 2.49
N ASP A 93 7.66 -15.17 3.13
CA ASP A 93 7.72 -14.06 4.08
C ASP A 93 7.19 -12.77 3.45
N SER A 94 7.65 -12.44 2.25
CA SER A 94 7.18 -11.25 1.53
C SER A 94 5.69 -11.27 1.20
N ALA A 95 5.14 -12.44 0.88
CA ALA A 95 3.74 -12.58 0.48
C ALA A 95 2.77 -12.61 1.66
N PHE A 96 3.19 -13.22 2.80
CA PHE A 96 2.38 -13.37 3.98
C PHE A 96 2.62 -12.28 5.04
N SER A 97 3.65 -11.45 4.87
CA SER A 97 3.88 -10.30 5.74
C SER A 97 2.84 -9.21 5.53
N VAL A 98 2.59 -8.46 6.59
CA VAL A 98 1.83 -7.21 6.54
C VAL A 98 2.80 -6.07 6.78
N ALA A 99 2.82 -5.12 5.86
CA ALA A 99 3.67 -3.95 5.95
C ALA A 99 2.84 -2.67 6.13
N LEU A 100 3.22 -1.85 7.10
CA LEU A 100 2.75 -0.48 7.22
C LEU A 100 3.94 0.44 6.93
N SER A 101 3.91 1.11 5.79
CA SER A 101 4.96 2.06 5.42
C SER A 101 4.47 3.50 5.52
N GLY A 102 5.31 4.38 6.08
CA GLY A 102 5.01 5.81 6.12
C GLY A 102 4.86 6.42 4.72
N GLY A 103 5.58 5.88 3.72
CA GLY A 103 5.45 6.30 2.32
C GLY A 103 4.05 6.04 1.75
N GLU A 104 3.44 4.88 2.05
CA GLU A 104 2.08 4.55 1.61
C GLU A 104 1.03 5.40 2.32
N ALA A 105 1.19 5.64 3.62
CA ALA A 105 0.29 6.48 4.38
C ALA A 105 0.28 7.93 3.86
N ILE A 106 1.46 8.51 3.55
CA ILE A 106 1.57 9.85 2.93
C ILE A 106 0.93 9.87 1.55
N GLU A 107 1.12 8.82 0.76
CA GLU A 107 0.55 8.78 -0.58
C GLU A 107 -0.96 8.67 -0.54
N LEU A 108 -1.53 7.86 0.37
CA LEU A 108 -2.96 7.81 0.63
C LEU A 108 -3.50 9.19 1.05
N ARG A 109 -2.82 9.88 1.97
CA ARG A 109 -3.16 11.25 2.35
C ARG A 109 -3.19 12.18 1.13
N ARG A 110 -2.19 12.11 0.27
CA ARG A 110 -2.12 12.94 -0.95
C ARG A 110 -3.23 12.62 -1.96
N TRP A 111 -3.66 11.37 -2.05
CA TRP A 111 -4.79 11.01 -2.89
C TRP A 111 -6.12 11.57 -2.37
N LEU A 112 -6.27 11.60 -1.05
CA LEU A 112 -7.49 12.10 -0.43
C LEU A 112 -7.50 13.64 -0.36
N LEU A 113 -6.48 14.25 0.25
CA LEU A 113 -6.43 15.68 0.50
C LEU A 113 -5.81 16.50 -0.63
N GLY A 114 -4.98 15.87 -1.48
CA GLY A 114 -4.12 16.55 -2.43
C GLY A 114 -2.72 16.82 -1.86
N PRO A 115 -1.86 17.55 -2.62
CA PRO A 115 -0.49 17.83 -2.20
C PRO A 115 -0.45 18.86 -1.07
N ASP A 116 0.33 18.57 -0.02
CA ASP A 116 0.50 19.47 1.15
C ASP A 116 1.11 20.85 0.76
N ARG A 117 1.91 20.89 -0.32
CA ARG A 117 2.50 22.12 -0.85
C ARG A 117 2.08 22.32 -2.30
N PRO A 118 1.30 23.36 -2.62
CA PRO A 118 0.95 23.67 -3.98
C PRO A 118 2.20 24.17 -4.75
N GLY A 119 2.70 23.35 -5.68
CA GLY A 119 3.81 23.67 -6.57
C GLY A 119 3.35 23.96 -8.00
N ARG A 120 4.19 24.59 -8.82
CA ARG A 120 3.90 24.88 -10.25
C ARG A 120 3.45 23.65 -11.07
N ARG A 121 3.75 22.42 -10.63
CA ARG A 121 3.32 21.15 -11.23
C ARG A 121 2.12 20.50 -10.52
N SER A 122 1.58 21.13 -9.52
CA SER A 122 0.49 20.63 -8.65
C SER A 122 -0.87 20.54 -9.37
N GLY A 123 -1.08 21.26 -10.46
CA GLY A 123 -2.37 21.31 -11.17
C GLY A 123 -2.87 19.96 -11.71
N ARG A 124 -2.00 18.94 -11.81
CA ARG A 124 -2.38 17.59 -12.27
C ARG A 124 -2.60 16.59 -11.12
N ARG A 125 -2.21 16.92 -9.88
CA ARG A 125 -2.36 16.05 -8.71
C ARG A 125 -3.44 16.58 -7.79
N ARG A 126 -4.67 16.54 -8.24
CA ARG A 126 -5.83 16.93 -7.44
C ARG A 126 -6.18 15.82 -6.48
N GLY A 127 -6.46 16.16 -5.21
CA GLY A 127 -7.01 15.23 -4.23
C GLY A 127 -8.43 14.80 -4.58
N LEU A 128 -8.97 13.87 -3.79
CA LEU A 128 -10.30 13.31 -3.99
C LEU A 128 -11.39 14.41 -3.98
N ALA A 129 -11.30 15.38 -3.06
CA ALA A 129 -12.22 16.51 -2.99
C ALA A 129 -12.37 17.24 -4.32
N ALA A 130 -11.24 17.60 -4.95
CA ALA A 130 -11.27 18.33 -6.22
C ALA A 130 -11.72 17.50 -7.43
N ARG A 131 -11.75 16.18 -7.30
CA ARG A 131 -12.26 15.27 -8.34
C ARG A 131 -13.76 15.01 -8.21
N LEU A 132 -14.29 15.13 -7.01
CA LEU A 132 -15.70 14.86 -6.70
C LEU A 132 -16.54 16.12 -6.57
N LEU A 133 -15.96 17.33 -6.71
CA LEU A 133 -16.64 18.61 -6.57
C LEU A 133 -17.93 18.66 -7.40
N ASP A 134 -17.87 18.24 -8.66
CA ASP A 134 -19.03 18.29 -9.54
C ASP A 134 -20.12 17.31 -9.12
N VAL A 135 -19.76 16.15 -8.58
CA VAL A 135 -20.70 15.11 -8.14
C VAL A 135 -21.33 15.49 -6.81
N THR A 136 -20.52 15.93 -5.86
CA THR A 136 -20.96 16.26 -4.50
C THR A 136 -21.71 17.59 -4.41
N SER A 137 -21.63 18.46 -5.41
CA SER A 137 -22.42 19.69 -5.47
C SER A 137 -23.92 19.42 -5.70
N TYR A 138 -24.29 18.25 -6.24
CA TYR A 138 -25.65 17.82 -6.47
C TYR A 138 -26.21 16.86 -5.43
N ASP A 139 -25.34 16.28 -4.59
CA ASP A 139 -25.69 15.33 -3.54
C ASP A 139 -25.14 15.77 -2.18
N GLY A 140 -26.01 16.31 -1.33
CA GLY A 140 -25.65 16.79 0.00
C GLY A 140 -25.16 15.69 0.95
N GLU A 141 -25.67 14.45 0.82
CA GLU A 141 -25.23 13.32 1.63
C GLU A 141 -23.83 12.82 1.17
N GLY A 142 -23.60 12.81 -0.15
CA GLY A 142 -22.28 12.53 -0.71
C GLY A 142 -21.25 13.59 -0.31
N GLY A 143 -21.65 14.85 -0.25
CA GLY A 143 -20.84 15.95 0.27
C GLY A 143 -20.40 15.73 1.71
N THR A 144 -21.34 15.41 2.60
CA THR A 144 -21.07 15.13 4.02
C THR A 144 -20.15 13.92 4.19
N ALA A 145 -20.39 12.82 3.43
CA ALA A 145 -19.54 11.65 3.47
C ALA A 145 -18.10 11.95 2.97
N LEU A 146 -17.97 12.81 1.97
CA LEU A 146 -16.66 13.26 1.50
C LEU A 146 -15.93 14.09 2.56
N GLU A 147 -16.62 15.03 3.22
CA GLU A 147 -16.05 15.85 4.28
C GLU A 147 -15.53 15.01 5.44
N GLU A 148 -16.26 13.95 5.83
CA GLU A 148 -15.84 13.02 6.86
C GLU A 148 -14.55 12.28 6.45
N VAL A 149 -14.47 11.77 5.22
CA VAL A 149 -13.24 11.15 4.70
C VAL A 149 -12.06 12.12 4.74
N LEU A 150 -12.27 13.36 4.31
CA LEU A 150 -11.21 14.38 4.29
C LEU A 150 -10.78 14.80 5.71
N HIS A 151 -11.72 14.83 6.64
CA HIS A 151 -11.41 15.10 8.04
C HIS A 151 -10.51 13.99 8.63
N LEU A 152 -10.93 12.73 8.48
CA LEU A 152 -10.18 11.59 8.99
C LEU A 152 -8.83 11.40 8.27
N ALA A 153 -8.73 11.75 7.00
CA ALA A 153 -7.47 11.69 6.26
C ALA A 153 -6.39 12.63 6.81
N ARG A 154 -6.75 13.63 7.60
CA ARG A 154 -5.77 14.51 8.27
C ARG A 154 -5.00 13.82 9.40
N GLU A 155 -5.53 12.71 9.93
CA GLU A 155 -4.84 11.87 10.90
C GLU A 155 -3.70 11.03 10.28
N LEU A 156 -3.62 10.96 8.93
CA LEU A 156 -2.52 10.31 8.22
C LEU A 156 -1.26 11.19 8.23
N PRO A 157 -0.06 10.59 8.21
CA PRO A 157 1.21 11.33 8.20
C PRO A 157 1.27 12.39 7.11
N SER A 158 1.69 13.58 7.47
CA SER A 158 1.89 14.70 6.55
C SER A 158 3.35 14.85 6.12
N ALA A 159 3.67 15.85 5.30
CA ALA A 159 5.06 16.17 4.97
C ALA A 159 5.91 16.38 6.24
N ASP A 160 7.20 16.06 6.16
CA ASP A 160 8.18 16.19 7.24
C ASP A 160 7.94 15.30 8.49
N TRP A 161 7.07 14.26 8.36
CA TRP A 161 6.76 13.31 9.44
C TRP A 161 8.01 12.62 10.04
N LEU A 162 9.01 12.30 9.21
CA LEU A 162 10.27 11.71 9.69
C LEU A 162 11.03 12.66 10.63
N SER A 163 11.02 13.95 10.33
CA SER A 163 11.64 14.97 11.18
C SER A 163 10.91 15.11 12.50
N ARG A 164 9.57 15.05 12.50
CA ARG A 164 8.77 15.07 13.74
C ARG A 164 9.04 13.83 14.60
N ILE A 165 9.07 12.65 14.01
CA ILE A 165 9.43 11.41 14.74
C ILE A 165 10.85 11.49 15.30
N ALA A 166 11.80 12.03 14.54
CA ALA A 166 13.17 12.19 15.01
C ALA A 166 13.29 13.19 16.16
N ALA A 167 12.47 14.25 16.14
CA ALA A 167 12.40 15.26 17.22
C ALA A 167 11.61 14.76 18.45
N GLY A 168 10.91 13.62 18.37
CA GLY A 168 10.04 13.15 19.45
C GLY A 168 8.69 13.85 19.53
N GLU A 169 8.25 14.50 18.45
CA GLU A 169 7.00 15.27 18.34
C GLU A 169 6.09 14.67 17.25
N PRO A 170 5.65 13.40 17.37
CA PRO A 170 4.78 12.79 16.40
C PRO A 170 3.41 13.47 16.35
N ASP A 171 2.87 13.66 15.14
CA ASP A 171 1.54 14.23 14.91
C ASP A 171 0.56 13.14 14.46
N GLY A 172 -0.47 12.93 15.28
CA GLY A 172 -1.52 11.96 15.02
C GLY A 172 -1.15 10.50 15.33
N PRO A 173 -2.13 9.59 15.24
CA PRO A 173 -2.01 8.22 15.76
C PRO A 173 -1.01 7.36 14.97
N ILE A 174 -0.87 7.60 13.67
CA ILE A 174 0.05 6.81 12.83
C ILE A 174 1.50 7.19 13.10
N GLU A 175 1.81 8.47 13.24
CA GLU A 175 3.17 8.91 13.58
C GLU A 175 3.53 8.48 15.01
N THR A 176 2.58 8.52 15.94
CA THR A 176 2.75 8.02 17.31
C THR A 176 3.08 6.51 17.29
N LEU A 177 2.38 5.71 16.50
CA LEU A 177 2.69 4.28 16.34
C LEU A 177 4.11 4.09 15.81
N VAL A 178 4.48 4.79 14.74
CA VAL A 178 5.83 4.65 14.16
C VAL A 178 6.91 5.10 15.14
N ALA A 179 6.68 6.16 15.92
CA ALA A 179 7.59 6.60 16.97
C ALA A 179 7.73 5.55 18.09
N ALA A 180 6.63 4.92 18.50
CA ALA A 180 6.63 3.86 19.50
C ALA A 180 7.37 2.60 19.00
N VAL A 181 7.13 2.20 17.74
CA VAL A 181 7.86 1.10 17.09
C VAL A 181 9.35 1.42 17.00
N ARG A 182 9.70 2.63 16.58
CA ARG A 182 11.11 3.06 16.54
C ARG A 182 11.77 2.96 17.91
N THR A 183 11.12 3.42 18.96
CA THR A 183 11.62 3.30 20.33
C THR A 183 11.77 1.84 20.73
N HIS A 184 10.77 1.00 20.45
CA HIS A 184 10.78 -0.43 20.74
C HIS A 184 11.96 -1.15 20.09
N VAL A 185 12.23 -0.86 18.82
CA VAL A 185 13.34 -1.46 18.06
C VAL A 185 14.69 -0.94 18.57
N LEU A 186 14.86 0.39 18.68
CA LEU A 186 16.13 0.99 19.06
C LEU A 186 16.59 0.67 20.48
N THR A 187 15.67 0.43 21.41
CA THR A 187 16.03 0.01 22.77
C THR A 187 16.58 -1.42 22.85
N ARG A 188 16.40 -2.20 21.78
CA ARG A 188 16.85 -3.60 21.69
C ARG A 188 17.96 -3.81 20.70
N ALA A 189 18.18 -2.85 19.80
CA ALA A 189 19.23 -2.94 18.80
C ALA A 189 20.60 -2.69 19.42
N THR A 190 21.60 -3.48 19.01
CA THR A 190 23.01 -3.23 19.31
C THR A 190 23.54 -2.09 18.43
N ASP A 191 24.67 -1.47 18.86
CA ASP A 191 25.26 -0.37 18.08
C ASP A 191 25.77 -0.81 16.70
N GLU A 192 26.16 -2.08 16.54
CA GLU A 192 26.59 -2.65 15.28
C GLU A 192 25.46 -2.81 14.25
N GLU A 193 24.22 -2.96 14.73
CA GLU A 193 23.03 -3.16 13.88
C GLU A 193 22.44 -1.85 13.38
N ARG A 194 22.78 -0.70 13.96
CA ARG A 194 22.13 0.61 13.71
C ARG A 194 22.26 1.18 12.30
N GLY A 195 22.93 0.52 11.39
CA GLY A 195 23.07 0.96 10.00
C GLY A 195 22.17 0.27 9.00
N TYR A 196 21.36 -0.73 9.42
CA TYR A 196 20.61 -1.63 8.57
C TYR A 196 19.14 -1.71 8.96
N SER A 197 18.39 -2.53 8.24
CA SER A 197 17.02 -2.92 8.63
C SER A 197 17.08 -3.67 9.97
N LEU A 198 16.39 -3.15 10.97
CA LEU A 198 16.40 -3.72 12.31
C LEU A 198 15.16 -4.59 12.49
N GLU A 199 15.38 -5.78 13.03
CA GLU A 199 14.34 -6.71 13.41
C GLU A 199 14.34 -6.90 14.93
N THR A 200 13.18 -7.07 15.53
CA THR A 200 13.05 -7.34 16.96
C THR A 200 11.87 -8.24 17.25
N GLU A 201 12.00 -9.00 18.31
CA GLU A 201 10.90 -9.84 18.80
C GLU A 201 9.81 -8.99 19.47
N ILE A 202 8.58 -9.45 19.35
CA ILE A 202 7.38 -8.83 19.94
C ILE A 202 6.99 -9.46 21.30
N ALA A 203 7.81 -10.35 21.84
CA ALA A 203 7.46 -11.10 23.06
C ALA A 203 7.30 -10.22 24.31
N ALA A 204 8.02 -9.08 24.37
CA ALA A 204 7.91 -8.12 25.48
C ALA A 204 7.77 -6.71 24.90
N LEU A 205 6.56 -6.21 24.80
CA LEU A 205 6.28 -4.89 24.22
C LEU A 205 6.74 -3.76 25.16
N THR A 206 7.31 -2.72 24.56
CA THR A 206 7.62 -1.47 25.29
C THR A 206 6.32 -0.80 25.73
N PRO A 207 6.26 -0.25 26.95
CA PRO A 207 5.09 0.53 27.40
C PRO A 207 4.70 1.62 26.38
N GLY A 208 3.41 1.77 26.16
CA GLY A 208 2.85 2.72 25.19
C GLY A 208 2.72 2.18 23.75
N LEU A 209 3.41 1.08 23.39
CA LEU A 209 3.29 0.49 22.05
C LEU A 209 1.90 -0.14 21.81
N PRO A 210 1.32 -0.93 22.73
CA PRO A 210 -0.03 -1.48 22.56
C PRO A 210 -1.08 -0.37 22.36
N GLU A 211 -1.03 0.67 23.17
CA GLU A 211 -1.95 1.80 23.10
C GLU A 211 -1.82 2.56 21.77
N ALA A 212 -0.60 2.72 21.27
CA ALA A 212 -0.34 3.33 19.98
C ALA A 212 -0.86 2.46 18.81
N VAL A 213 -0.76 1.12 18.92
CA VAL A 213 -1.34 0.18 17.95
C VAL A 213 -2.86 0.33 17.92
N ASP A 214 -3.51 0.32 19.08
CA ASP A 214 -4.96 0.43 19.19
C ASP A 214 -5.47 1.77 18.64
N ALA A 215 -4.79 2.87 18.95
CA ALA A 215 -5.13 4.20 18.46
C ALA A 215 -5.00 4.28 16.92
N ALA A 216 -3.91 3.75 16.36
CA ALA A 216 -3.69 3.71 14.93
C ALA A 216 -4.71 2.81 14.21
N ALA A 217 -5.00 1.62 14.76
CA ALA A 217 -6.01 0.71 14.23
C ALA A 217 -7.42 1.34 14.24
N ALA A 218 -7.78 2.03 15.32
CA ALA A 218 -9.05 2.74 15.43
C ALA A 218 -9.16 3.87 14.39
N SER A 219 -8.11 4.67 14.20
CA SER A 219 -8.06 5.74 13.19
C SER A 219 -8.24 5.18 11.77
N LEU A 220 -7.44 4.19 11.39
CA LEU A 220 -7.53 3.56 10.08
C LEU A 220 -8.89 2.89 9.84
N SER A 221 -9.48 2.29 10.87
CA SER A 221 -10.80 1.66 10.79
C SER A 221 -11.92 2.70 10.57
N ARG A 222 -11.82 3.88 11.20
CA ARG A 222 -12.76 4.98 10.96
C ARG A 222 -12.65 5.47 9.52
N LEU A 223 -11.42 5.72 9.05
CA LEU A 223 -11.17 6.17 7.68
C LEU A 223 -11.68 5.15 6.65
N ALA A 224 -11.40 3.86 6.85
CA ALA A 224 -11.87 2.79 5.96
C ALA A 224 -13.40 2.74 5.88
N ARG A 225 -14.11 2.86 7.01
CA ARG A 225 -15.57 2.89 7.05
C ARG A 225 -16.14 4.11 6.32
N ALA A 226 -15.58 5.30 6.56
CA ALA A 226 -15.99 6.51 5.87
C ALA A 226 -15.78 6.41 4.35
N MET A 227 -14.66 5.83 3.90
CA MET A 227 -14.40 5.58 2.48
C MET A 227 -15.39 4.58 1.86
N ILE A 228 -15.77 3.53 2.59
CA ILE A 228 -16.78 2.56 2.14
C ILE A 228 -18.15 3.24 2.00
N GLN A 229 -18.54 4.05 2.97
CA GLN A 229 -19.79 4.82 2.91
C GLN A 229 -19.81 5.78 1.73
N LEU A 230 -18.72 6.55 1.53
CA LEU A 230 -18.59 7.43 0.37
C LEU A 230 -18.71 6.64 -0.95
N LYS A 231 -18.02 5.48 -1.06
CA LYS A 231 -18.13 4.62 -2.24
C LYS A 231 -19.57 4.17 -2.51
N MET A 232 -20.31 3.79 -1.47
CA MET A 232 -21.71 3.36 -1.61
C MET A 232 -22.63 4.48 -2.06
N ARG A 233 -22.33 5.74 -1.70
CA ARG A 233 -23.09 6.91 -2.14
C ARG A 233 -22.81 7.33 -3.57
N LEU A 234 -21.61 7.03 -4.07
CA LEU A 234 -21.16 7.37 -5.42
C LEU A 234 -21.43 6.25 -6.46
N ALA A 235 -21.90 5.08 -6.03
CA ALA A 235 -22.19 3.93 -6.89
C ALA A 235 -23.63 3.98 -7.43
#